data_7fbff644c182d5ee62e278a858d459f0
#
_entry.id   7fbff644c182d5ee62e278a858d459f0
#
_cell.length_a   1.000
_cell.length_b   1.000
_cell.length_c   1.000
_cell.angle_alpha   90.00
_cell.angle_beta   90.00
_cell.angle_gamma   90.00
#
_symmetry.space_group_name_H-M   'P 1'
#
loop_
_entity.id
_entity.type
_entity.pdbx_description
1 polymer ?
#
loop_
_entity_poly.entity_id
_entity_poly.type
_entity_poly.pdbx_seq_one_letter_code
_entity_poly.pdbx_strand_id
1 'polypeptide(L)'
;MISRGTAWSQWNLAILTDYTTCLNVPSIGLVVAGDAAYNDVHLYLAESNAQTRQEWIAALDKIESLNPRAVVASHKRPENDDNPGIIEQTRQYIRDFDRLAASTTTAQELYEKMLELYPNRVNPGWALWSSARALKPLNPEVVA
;
A
#
# COMPACT_ATOMS: atom_id res chain seq x y z
N MET A 1 27.00 16.68 28.09
CA MET A 1 26.97 15.92 26.96
C MET A 1 25.63 15.40 26.67
N ILE A 2 25.37 15.39 25.41
CA ILE A 2 24.20 15.18 25.04
C ILE A 2 23.58 14.00 25.23
N SER A 3 22.50 14.04 25.40
CA SER A 3 21.56 13.05 25.41
C SER A 3 21.63 12.13 24.32
N ARG A 4 22.76 11.53 24.26
CA ARG A 4 22.83 10.58 23.36
C ARG A 4 21.89 9.55 23.63
N GLY A 5 21.30 9.01 22.70
CA GLY A 5 20.35 7.96 22.89
C GLY A 5 18.93 8.39 23.14
N THR A 6 18.64 9.67 23.00
CA THR A 6 17.24 10.06 22.91
C THR A 6 16.67 9.50 21.61
N ALA A 7 15.40 9.13 21.59
CA ALA A 7 14.73 8.64 20.42
C ALA A 7 14.90 9.56 19.21
N TRP A 8 14.95 10.86 19.45
CA TRP A 8 15.09 11.88 18.43
C TRP A 8 16.39 11.82 17.64
N SER A 9 17.50 11.46 18.28
CA SER A 9 18.78 11.39 17.61
C SER A 9 18.98 10.12 16.80
N GLN A 10 18.01 9.20 16.85
CA GLN A 10 18.11 7.90 16.20
C GLN A 10 17.10 7.70 15.06
N TRP A 11 16.19 8.65 14.84
CA TRP A 11 15.27 8.53 13.73
C TRP A 11 15.95 8.95 12.42
N ASN A 12 15.50 8.39 11.33
CA ASN A 12 16.00 8.72 10.00
C ASN A 12 14.91 8.55 8.94
N LEU A 13 15.10 9.25 7.83
CA LEU A 13 14.29 9.05 6.64
C LEU A 13 14.93 7.94 5.82
N ALA A 14 14.19 6.89 5.57
CA ALA A 14 14.61 5.82 4.66
C ALA A 14 13.98 6.06 3.29
N ILE A 15 14.81 6.10 2.25
CA ILE A 15 14.35 6.27 0.87
C ILE A 15 13.84 4.93 0.38
N LEU A 16 12.59 4.87 -0.03
CA LEU A 16 11.94 3.67 -0.53
C LEU A 16 11.95 3.63 -2.06
N THR A 17 11.62 4.76 -2.68
CA THR A 17 11.69 4.97 -4.12
C THR A 17 12.18 6.39 -4.37
N ASP A 18 12.32 6.81 -5.63
CA ASP A 18 12.70 8.18 -5.98
C ASP A 18 11.73 9.23 -5.44
N TYR A 19 10.48 8.81 -5.14
CA TYR A 19 9.41 9.73 -4.73
C TYR A 19 8.81 9.39 -3.37
N THR A 20 9.25 8.30 -2.72
CA THR A 20 8.63 7.80 -1.50
C THR A 20 9.68 7.55 -0.43
N THR A 21 9.44 8.09 0.75
CA THR A 21 10.28 7.86 1.93
C THR A 21 9.43 7.36 3.09
N CYS A 22 10.06 6.77 4.07
CA CYS A 22 9.44 6.48 5.36
C CYS A 22 10.29 7.04 6.49
N LEU A 23 9.66 7.27 7.63
CA LEU A 23 10.37 7.66 8.84
C LEU A 23 10.65 6.39 9.66
N ASN A 24 11.92 6.15 9.94
CA ASN A 24 12.34 5.02 10.77
C ASN A 24 12.83 5.51 12.11
N VAL A 25 12.28 4.96 13.20
CA VAL A 25 12.66 5.27 14.56
C VAL A 25 13.06 3.96 15.27
N PRO A 26 14.32 3.50 15.06
CA PRO A 26 14.75 2.18 15.52
C PRO A 26 14.66 1.99 17.03
N SER A 27 14.87 3.05 17.80
CA SER A 27 14.85 2.99 19.26
C SER A 27 13.54 2.47 19.84
N ILE A 28 12.43 2.65 19.13
CA ILE A 28 11.11 2.18 19.53
C ILE A 28 10.50 1.20 18.54
N GLY A 29 11.26 0.79 17.53
CA GLY A 29 10.79 -0.16 16.52
C GLY A 29 9.63 0.39 15.66
N LEU A 30 9.59 1.70 15.44
CA LEU A 30 8.51 2.36 14.70
C LEU A 30 8.94 2.73 13.29
N VAL A 31 8.08 2.44 12.33
CA VAL A 31 8.18 2.98 10.98
C VAL A 31 6.90 3.72 10.65
N VAL A 32 7.01 4.99 10.26
CA VAL A 32 5.89 5.74 9.70
C VAL A 32 5.99 5.61 8.19
N ALA A 33 5.16 4.76 7.64
CA ALA A 33 5.26 4.35 6.24
C ALA A 33 4.54 5.30 5.27
N GLY A 34 3.71 6.20 5.76
CA GLY A 34 2.94 7.08 4.90
C GLY A 34 2.04 6.29 3.96
N ASP A 35 2.10 6.62 2.67
CA ASP A 35 1.30 5.98 1.65
C ASP A 35 1.89 4.65 1.14
N ALA A 36 3.03 4.23 1.65
CA ALA A 36 3.65 2.98 1.23
C ALA A 36 2.93 1.74 1.78
N ALA A 37 2.25 1.86 2.92
CA ALA A 37 1.46 0.79 3.50
C ALA A 37 0.03 1.26 3.80
N TYR A 38 -0.92 0.36 3.65
CA TYR A 38 -2.33 0.61 3.90
C TYR A 38 -2.82 -0.33 4.99
N ASN A 39 -3.68 0.17 5.87
CA ASN A 39 -4.19 -0.57 7.00
C ASN A 39 -5.70 -0.77 6.87
N ASP A 40 -6.09 -1.85 6.21
CA ASP A 40 -7.48 -2.27 6.00
C ASP A 40 -8.32 -1.25 5.20
N VAL A 41 -7.65 -0.56 4.28
CA VAL A 41 -8.26 0.37 3.33
C VAL A 41 -7.88 -0.10 1.93
N HIS A 42 -8.79 0.02 0.96
CA HIS A 42 -8.46 -0.28 -0.43
C HIS A 42 -7.37 0.67 -0.92
N LEU A 43 -6.37 0.13 -1.64
CA LEU A 43 -5.27 0.93 -2.16
C LEU A 43 -5.73 1.79 -3.34
N TYR A 44 -5.22 3.01 -3.39
CA TYR A 44 -5.38 3.87 -4.55
C TYR A 44 -4.24 3.58 -5.54
N LEU A 45 -4.55 2.86 -6.61
CA LEU A 45 -3.58 2.41 -7.61
C LEU A 45 -3.76 3.11 -8.97
N ALA A 46 -4.63 4.13 -9.04
CA ALA A 46 -5.00 4.78 -10.30
C ALA A 46 -3.82 5.44 -11.02
N GLU A 47 -2.82 5.89 -10.28
CA GLU A 47 -1.62 6.54 -10.82
C GLU A 47 -0.44 5.57 -11.00
N SER A 48 -0.67 4.28 -10.81
CA SER A 48 0.37 3.25 -10.94
C SER A 48 0.29 2.50 -12.27
N ASN A 49 1.39 1.87 -12.62
CA ASN A 49 1.46 0.89 -13.70
C ASN A 49 2.13 -0.39 -13.19
N ALA A 50 2.26 -1.41 -14.03
CA ALA A 50 2.84 -2.69 -13.62
C ALA A 50 4.24 -2.53 -13.05
N GLN A 51 5.07 -1.66 -13.64
CA GLN A 51 6.44 -1.40 -13.18
C GLN A 51 6.46 -0.70 -11.83
N THR A 52 5.68 0.37 -11.66
CA THR A 52 5.65 1.12 -10.40
C THR A 52 5.03 0.31 -9.26
N ARG A 53 4.11 -0.62 -9.56
CA ARG A 53 3.59 -1.55 -8.54
C ARG A 53 4.65 -2.55 -8.08
N GLN A 54 5.54 -3.02 -8.97
CA GLN A 54 6.69 -3.85 -8.57
C GLN A 54 7.69 -3.06 -7.72
N GLU A 55 7.93 -1.81 -8.06
CA GLU A 55 8.76 -0.90 -7.24
C GLU A 55 8.13 -0.68 -5.86
N TRP A 56 6.81 -0.59 -5.78
CA TRP A 56 6.08 -0.49 -4.52
C TRP A 56 6.29 -1.74 -3.66
N ILE A 57 6.20 -2.93 -4.25
CA ILE A 57 6.49 -4.19 -3.52
C ILE A 57 7.94 -4.18 -3.00
N ALA A 58 8.89 -3.74 -3.81
CA ALA A 58 10.28 -3.61 -3.37
C ALA A 58 10.44 -2.59 -2.22
N ALA A 59 9.66 -1.51 -2.23
CA ALA A 59 9.62 -0.56 -1.13
C ALA A 59 9.09 -1.19 0.18
N LEU A 60 8.07 -2.02 0.07
CA LEU A 60 7.55 -2.78 1.22
C LEU A 60 8.59 -3.76 1.76
N ASP A 61 9.37 -4.38 0.90
CA ASP A 61 10.49 -5.25 1.31
C ASP A 61 11.55 -4.47 2.10
N LYS A 62 11.84 -3.22 1.69
CA LYS A 62 12.75 -2.34 2.43
C LYS A 62 12.22 -2.00 3.83
N ILE A 63 10.93 -1.68 3.93
CA ILE A 63 10.30 -1.42 5.23
C ILE A 63 10.39 -2.66 6.12
N GLU A 64 10.07 -3.83 5.56
CA GLU A 64 10.15 -5.10 6.30
C GLU A 64 11.56 -5.38 6.81
N SER A 65 12.58 -5.05 6.02
CA SER A 65 13.98 -5.24 6.40
C SER A 65 14.42 -4.40 7.60
N LEU A 66 13.68 -3.34 7.92
CA LEU A 66 13.91 -2.53 9.11
C LEU A 66 13.40 -3.22 10.38
N ASN A 67 12.73 -4.34 10.26
CA ASN A 67 12.18 -5.16 11.34
C ASN A 67 11.32 -4.36 12.35
N PRO A 68 10.30 -3.62 11.86
CA PRO A 68 9.51 -2.76 12.74
C PRO A 68 8.58 -3.56 13.65
N ARG A 69 8.35 -3.03 14.84
CA ARG A 69 7.33 -3.53 15.77
C ARG A 69 5.98 -2.85 15.56
N ALA A 70 6.00 -1.66 14.97
CA ALA A 70 4.80 -0.92 14.60
C ALA A 70 5.02 -0.22 13.25
N VAL A 71 3.99 -0.21 12.41
CA VAL A 71 4.01 0.47 11.09
C VAL A 71 2.77 1.35 10.98
N VAL A 72 2.98 2.65 10.88
CA VAL A 72 1.89 3.62 10.77
C VAL A 72 1.65 3.94 9.30
N ALA A 73 0.44 3.65 8.85
CA ALA A 73 -0.01 3.96 7.49
C ALA A 73 -0.78 5.28 7.46
N SER A 74 -0.69 6.02 6.32
CA SER A 74 -1.51 7.21 6.12
C SER A 74 -2.99 6.89 5.95
N HIS A 75 -3.30 5.73 5.36
CA HIS A 75 -4.66 5.26 5.16
C HIS A 75 -4.92 4.05 6.06
N LYS A 76 -5.75 4.25 7.06
CA LYS A 76 -5.96 3.28 8.12
C LYS A 76 -7.41 3.25 8.56
N ARG A 77 -7.93 2.03 8.81
CA ARG A 77 -9.19 1.89 9.55
C ARG A 77 -8.94 2.39 10.98
N PRO A 78 -9.71 3.37 11.48
CA PRO A 78 -9.38 4.03 12.76
C PRO A 78 -9.27 3.09 13.96
N GLU A 79 -10.02 2.00 13.97
CA GLU A 79 -10.07 1.05 15.09
C GLU A 79 -8.89 0.10 15.14
N ASN A 80 -8.13 0.00 14.05
CA ASN A 80 -7.03 -0.95 13.97
C ASN A 80 -5.78 -0.42 14.70
N ASP A 81 -4.96 -1.35 15.18
CA ASP A 81 -3.63 -1.02 15.70
C ASP A 81 -2.63 -0.83 14.54
N ASP A 82 -1.38 -0.55 14.87
CA ASP A 82 -0.31 -0.35 13.90
C ASP A 82 0.54 -1.62 13.71
N ASN A 83 -0.12 -2.76 13.60
CA ASN A 83 0.54 -4.05 13.47
C ASN A 83 1.37 -4.10 12.18
N PRO A 84 2.65 -4.53 12.23
CA PRO A 84 3.50 -4.61 11.04
C PRO A 84 3.03 -5.61 9.98
N GLY A 85 2.06 -6.45 10.29
CA GLY A 85 1.41 -7.34 9.31
C GLY A 85 0.79 -6.63 8.13
N ILE A 86 0.54 -5.32 8.24
CA ILE A 86 0.04 -4.52 7.10
C ILE A 86 1.02 -4.47 5.93
N ILE A 87 2.31 -4.69 6.16
CA ILE A 87 3.32 -4.76 5.09
C ILE A 87 2.96 -5.90 4.13
N GLU A 88 2.77 -7.10 4.65
CA GLU A 88 2.40 -8.26 3.85
C GLU A 88 0.99 -8.13 3.28
N GLN A 89 0.06 -7.59 4.04
CA GLN A 89 -1.31 -7.36 3.57
C GLN A 89 -1.35 -6.38 2.39
N THR A 90 -0.54 -5.34 2.40
CA THR A 90 -0.42 -4.38 1.29
C THR A 90 0.23 -5.05 0.08
N ARG A 91 1.30 -5.78 0.29
CA ARG A 91 2.00 -6.54 -0.76
C ARG A 91 1.06 -7.52 -1.45
N GLN A 92 0.32 -8.28 -0.69
CA GLN A 92 -0.63 -9.26 -1.23
C GLN A 92 -1.76 -8.59 -2.02
N TYR A 93 -2.26 -7.46 -1.54
CA TYR A 93 -3.27 -6.69 -2.26
C TYR A 93 -2.78 -6.26 -3.65
N ILE A 94 -1.54 -5.75 -3.73
CA ILE A 94 -0.94 -5.35 -5.01
C ILE A 94 -0.82 -6.54 -5.96
N ARG A 95 -0.38 -7.70 -5.45
CA ARG A 95 -0.28 -8.93 -6.24
C ARG A 95 -1.62 -9.42 -6.74
N ASP A 96 -2.64 -9.38 -5.89
CA ASP A 96 -4.00 -9.79 -6.27
C ASP A 96 -4.58 -8.85 -7.30
N PHE A 97 -4.36 -7.53 -7.15
CA PHE A 97 -4.78 -6.54 -8.13
C PHE A 97 -4.14 -6.81 -9.50
N ASP A 98 -2.84 -7.04 -9.54
CA ASP A 98 -2.12 -7.34 -10.79
C ASP A 98 -2.63 -8.63 -11.43
N ARG A 99 -2.81 -9.67 -10.64
CA ARG A 99 -3.33 -10.97 -11.11
C ARG A 99 -4.73 -10.84 -11.69
N LEU A 100 -5.62 -10.16 -11.01
CA LEU A 100 -7.00 -9.96 -11.46
C LEU A 100 -7.09 -8.99 -12.63
N ALA A 101 -6.22 -7.97 -12.67
CA ALA A 101 -6.13 -7.08 -13.82
C ALA A 101 -5.76 -7.83 -15.10
N ALA A 102 -4.88 -8.83 -15.00
CA ALA A 102 -4.50 -9.65 -16.14
C ALA A 102 -5.63 -10.57 -16.64
N SER A 103 -6.59 -10.92 -15.79
CA SER A 103 -7.65 -11.88 -16.09
C SER A 103 -9.03 -11.26 -16.29
N THR A 104 -9.15 -9.95 -16.18
CA THR A 104 -10.42 -9.22 -16.37
C THR A 104 -10.37 -8.31 -17.59
N THR A 105 -11.53 -8.02 -18.15
CA THR A 105 -11.65 -7.21 -19.37
C THR A 105 -12.12 -5.78 -19.08
N THR A 106 -13.00 -5.61 -18.10
CA THR A 106 -13.60 -4.32 -17.79
C THR A 106 -13.27 -3.84 -16.38
N ALA A 107 -13.41 -2.54 -16.15
CA ALA A 107 -13.28 -1.95 -14.83
C ALA A 107 -14.26 -2.58 -13.83
N GLN A 108 -15.47 -2.84 -14.26
CA GLN A 108 -16.50 -3.46 -13.41
C GLN A 108 -16.11 -4.85 -12.95
N GLU A 109 -15.60 -5.70 -13.85
CA GLU A 109 -15.13 -7.03 -13.51
C GLU A 109 -13.98 -6.99 -12.49
N LEU A 110 -13.00 -6.13 -12.73
CA LEU A 110 -11.86 -5.97 -11.82
C LEU A 110 -12.32 -5.50 -10.44
N TYR A 111 -13.19 -4.53 -10.40
CA TYR A 111 -13.76 -4.00 -9.17
C TYR A 111 -14.48 -5.10 -8.37
N GLU A 112 -15.37 -5.85 -9.03
CA GLU A 112 -16.14 -6.91 -8.40
C GLU A 112 -15.25 -8.04 -7.88
N LYS A 113 -14.25 -8.45 -8.66
CA LYS A 113 -13.30 -9.49 -8.24
C LYS A 113 -12.46 -9.07 -7.03
N MET A 114 -12.03 -7.82 -6.99
CA MET A 114 -11.31 -7.30 -5.83
C MET A 114 -12.22 -7.22 -4.59
N LEU A 115 -13.51 -6.86 -4.75
CA LEU A 115 -14.47 -6.87 -3.65
C LEU A 115 -14.74 -8.27 -3.11
N GLU A 116 -14.73 -9.29 -3.97
CA GLU A 116 -14.86 -10.68 -3.52
C GLU A 116 -13.72 -11.09 -2.59
N LEU A 117 -12.49 -10.64 -2.90
CA LEU A 117 -11.31 -10.93 -2.07
C LEU A 117 -11.23 -10.06 -0.82
N TYR A 118 -11.64 -8.81 -0.93
CA TYR A 118 -11.50 -7.80 0.12
C TYR A 118 -12.84 -7.11 0.43
N PRO A 119 -13.85 -7.86 0.90
CA PRO A 119 -15.21 -7.32 1.05
C PRO A 119 -15.34 -6.27 2.16
N ASN A 120 -14.40 -6.27 3.11
CA ASN A 120 -14.51 -5.44 4.32
C ASN A 120 -13.53 -4.27 4.38
N ARG A 121 -12.63 -4.13 3.41
CA ARG A 121 -11.72 -2.99 3.39
C ARG A 121 -12.47 -1.68 3.17
N VAL A 122 -12.01 -0.62 3.82
CA VAL A 122 -12.62 0.71 3.74
C VAL A 122 -12.39 1.35 2.36
N ASN A 123 -13.33 2.18 1.93
CA ASN A 123 -13.22 3.05 0.76
C ASN A 123 -13.14 2.36 -0.60
N PRO A 124 -14.01 1.37 -0.88
CA PRO A 124 -14.00 0.72 -2.19
C PRO A 124 -14.45 1.65 -3.33
N GLY A 125 -15.43 2.52 -3.05
CA GLY A 125 -16.04 3.36 -4.07
C GLY A 125 -15.08 4.37 -4.68
N TRP A 126 -14.20 4.95 -3.87
CA TRP A 126 -13.23 5.91 -4.38
C TRP A 126 -11.90 5.25 -4.77
N ALA A 127 -11.27 4.56 -3.85
CA ALA A 127 -9.91 4.02 -4.09
C ALA A 127 -9.90 2.88 -5.10
N LEU A 128 -10.70 1.85 -4.87
CA LEU A 128 -10.72 0.68 -5.73
C LEU A 128 -11.36 0.98 -7.09
N TRP A 129 -12.49 1.68 -7.10
CA TRP A 129 -13.18 2.00 -8.35
C TRP A 129 -12.32 2.89 -9.25
N SER A 130 -11.67 3.92 -8.70
CA SER A 130 -10.76 4.76 -9.46
C SER A 130 -9.57 3.97 -10.02
N SER A 131 -9.02 3.04 -9.23
CA SER A 131 -7.93 2.17 -9.66
C SER A 131 -8.36 1.26 -10.83
N ALA A 132 -9.53 0.65 -10.73
CA ALA A 132 -10.08 -0.20 -11.78
C ALA A 132 -10.33 0.58 -13.08
N ARG A 133 -10.93 1.77 -12.97
CA ARG A 133 -11.21 2.63 -14.12
C ARG A 133 -9.96 3.16 -14.80
N ALA A 134 -8.91 3.41 -14.05
CA ALA A 134 -7.65 3.88 -14.63
C ALA A 134 -6.97 2.81 -15.47
N LEU A 135 -7.24 1.53 -15.17
CA LEU A 135 -6.57 0.42 -15.82
C LEU A 135 -7.41 -0.25 -16.91
N LYS A 136 -8.72 -0.24 -16.78
CA LYS A 136 -9.64 -0.96 -17.67
C LYS A 136 -10.76 -0.08 -18.19
N PRO A 137 -11.28 -0.37 -19.39
CA PRO A 137 -12.43 0.36 -19.93
C PRO A 137 -13.71 0.02 -19.14
N LEU A 138 -14.67 0.93 -19.20
CA LEU A 138 -15.98 0.71 -18.57
C LEU A 138 -16.81 -0.31 -19.34
N ASN A 139 -16.67 -0.31 -20.68
CA ASN A 139 -17.42 -1.18 -21.56
C ASN A 139 -16.46 -1.95 -22.47
N PRO A 140 -16.63 -3.26 -22.63
CA PRO A 140 -15.78 -4.08 -23.49
C PRO A 140 -15.79 -3.65 -24.97
N GLU A 141 -16.87 -3.01 -25.43
CA GLU A 141 -17.00 -2.54 -26.82
C GLU A 141 -16.09 -1.36 -27.17
N VAL A 142 -15.45 -0.73 -26.18
CA VAL A 142 -14.57 0.42 -26.40
C VAL A 142 -13.13 -0.03 -26.65
N VAL A 143 -12.86 -1.33 -26.56
CA VAL A 143 -11.54 -1.89 -26.80
C VAL A 143 -11.44 -2.35 -28.25
N ALA A 144 -11.41 -1.40 -29.14
CA ALA A 144 -11.19 -1.72 -30.55
C ALA A 144 -9.81 -1.23 -30.98
#